data_df90420042561c61e2202bb54a9ba296
#
_entry.id   df90420042561c61e2202bb54a9ba296
#
_cell.length_a   1.000
_cell.length_b   1.000
_cell.length_c   1.000
_cell.angle_alpha   90.00
_cell.angle_beta   90.00
_cell.angle_gamma   90.00
#
_symmetry.space_group_name_H-M   'P 1'
#
loop_
_entity.id
_entity.type
_entity.pdbx_description
1 polymer ?
#
loop_
_entity_poly.entity_id
_entity_poly.type
_entity_poly.pdbx_seq_one_letter_code
_entity_poly.pdbx_strand_id
1 'polypeptide(L)' 'MTEIVVALLMFLNGNMIEYTYKNTMSDCLKSKRIAMREINPDSVLFSCKRLTVKTEIYKGRKKILKIIGSG' A
#
# COMPACT_ATOMS: atom_id res chain seq x y z
N MET A 1 -10.11 -0.34 15.70
CA MET A 1 -8.71 -0.18 16.15
C MET A 1 -7.94 0.61 15.12
N THR A 2 -7.07 1.51 15.54
CA THR A 2 -6.30 2.34 14.62
C THR A 2 -4.86 1.87 14.58
N GLU A 3 -4.29 1.71 13.39
CA GLU A 3 -2.92 1.24 13.21
C GLU A 3 -2.22 2.02 12.10
N ILE A 4 -0.90 2.03 12.16
CA ILE A 4 -0.07 2.54 11.07
C ILE A 4 0.42 1.33 10.27
N VAL A 5 0.16 1.33 8.97
CA VAL A 5 0.59 0.27 8.07
C VAL A 5 1.43 0.84 6.93
N VAL A 6 2.25 -0.01 6.31
CA VAL A 6 2.98 0.36 5.11
C VAL A 6 2.17 -0.10 3.91
N ALA A 7 1.99 0.79 2.95
CA ALA A 7 1.22 0.48 1.74
C ALA A 7 2.06 0.74 0.49
N LEU A 8 1.94 -0.18 -0.46
CA LEU A 8 2.45 0.00 -1.81
C LEU A 8 1.30 0.52 -2.66
N LEU A 9 1.44 1.74 -3.15
CA LEU A 9 0.42 2.42 -3.95
C LEU A 9 0.81 2.38 -5.42
N MET A 10 -0.15 2.08 -6.27
CA MET A 10 0.06 2.04 -7.72
C MET A 10 -0.79 3.12 -8.37
N PHE A 11 -0.15 3.98 -9.15
CA PHE A 11 -0.81 5.08 -9.86
C PHE A 11 -0.69 4.87 -11.36
N LEU A 12 -1.78 5.06 -12.06
CA LEU A 12 -1.82 5.04 -13.52
C LEU A 12 -2.29 6.41 -14.00
N ASN A 13 -1.43 7.09 -14.78
CA ASN A 13 -1.71 8.44 -15.29
C ASN A 13 -2.15 9.42 -14.19
N GLY A 14 -1.51 9.33 -13.03
CA GLY A 14 -1.79 10.20 -11.90
C GLY A 14 -2.94 9.77 -10.99
N ASN A 15 -3.65 8.70 -11.34
CA ASN A 15 -4.76 8.18 -10.55
C ASN A 15 -4.37 6.90 -9.84
N MET A 16 -4.67 6.82 -8.55
CA MET A 16 -4.43 5.59 -7.79
C MET A 16 -5.42 4.52 -8.21
N ILE A 17 -4.90 3.39 -8.74
CA ILE A 17 -5.73 2.30 -9.24
C ILE A 17 -5.66 1.07 -8.34
N GLU A 18 -4.63 0.94 -7.51
CA GLU A 18 -4.45 -0.22 -6.66
C GLU A 18 -3.58 0.13 -5.46
N TYR A 19 -3.80 -0.57 -4.35
CA TYR A 19 -2.92 -0.50 -3.20
C TYR A 19 -2.80 -1.88 -2.55
N THR A 20 -1.65 -2.14 -1.95
CA THR A 20 -1.37 -3.40 -1.27
C THR A 20 -0.66 -3.09 0.05
N TYR A 21 -1.07 -3.76 1.13
CA TYR A 21 -0.46 -3.57 2.43
C TYR A 21 0.72 -4.50 2.62
N LYS A 22 1.81 -3.98 3.18
CA LYS A 22 3.02 -4.72 3.48
C LYS A 22 3.31 -4.67 4.97
N ASN A 23 4.07 -5.63 5.47
CA ASN A 23 4.42 -5.69 6.89
C ASN A 23 5.45 -4.65 7.28
N THR A 24 6.40 -4.36 6.41
CA THR A 24 7.49 -3.41 6.66
C THR A 24 7.75 -2.55 5.44
N MET A 25 8.41 -1.42 5.66
CA MET A 25 8.84 -0.55 4.55
C MET A 25 9.83 -1.28 3.64
N SER A 26 10.69 -2.12 4.21
CA SER A 26 11.65 -2.92 3.44
C SER A 26 10.93 -3.86 2.48
N ASP A 27 9.87 -4.54 2.93
CA ASP A 27 9.06 -5.40 2.08
C ASP A 27 8.36 -4.62 0.97
N CYS A 28 7.87 -3.43 1.30
CA CYS A 28 7.23 -2.55 0.33
C CYS A 28 8.21 -2.14 -0.78
N LEU A 29 9.42 -1.72 -0.40
CA LEU A 29 10.44 -1.30 -1.36
C LEU A 29 10.90 -2.46 -2.25
N LYS A 30 10.98 -3.66 -1.67
CA LYS A 30 11.32 -4.86 -2.44
C LYS A 30 10.24 -5.17 -3.48
N SER A 31 8.98 -5.14 -3.08
CA SER A 31 7.86 -5.37 -3.99
C SER A 31 7.78 -4.30 -5.06
N LYS A 32 8.02 -3.04 -4.70
CA LYS A 32 8.07 -1.93 -5.64
C LYS A 32 9.13 -2.16 -6.71
N ARG A 33 10.33 -2.59 -6.30
CA ARG A 33 11.44 -2.85 -7.22
C ARG A 33 11.09 -3.98 -8.21
N ILE A 34 10.48 -5.06 -7.72
CA ILE A 34 10.07 -6.17 -8.55
C ILE A 34 8.99 -5.73 -9.55
N ALA A 35 7.99 -5.00 -9.08
CA ALA A 35 6.90 -4.52 -9.92
C ALA A 35 7.41 -3.59 -11.03
N MET A 36 8.36 -2.72 -10.72
CA MET A 36 8.92 -1.79 -11.70
C MET A 36 9.73 -2.50 -12.80
N ARG A 37 10.22 -3.71 -12.55
CA ARG A 37 10.89 -4.50 -13.57
C ARG A 37 9.93 -5.14 -14.57
N GLU A 38 8.70 -5.44 -14.11
CA GLU A 38 7.71 -6.15 -14.91
C GLU A 38 6.79 -5.24 -15.70
N ILE A 39 6.68 -3.99 -15.27
CA ILE A 39 5.74 -3.01 -15.83
C ILE A 39 6.51 -1.84 -16.43
N ASN A 40 6.09 -1.40 -17.62
CA ASN A 40 6.66 -0.21 -18.24
C ASN A 40 6.35 1.02 -17.38
N PRO A 41 7.37 1.75 -16.88
CA PRO A 41 7.16 2.85 -15.96
C PRO A 41 6.67 4.16 -16.59
N ASP A 42 6.44 4.21 -17.89
CA ASP A 42 6.09 5.47 -18.57
C ASP A 42 4.79 6.07 -18.08
N SER A 43 3.81 5.24 -17.70
CA SER A 43 2.52 5.74 -17.22
C SER A 43 2.13 5.21 -15.86
N VAL A 44 2.93 4.30 -15.30
CA VAL A 44 2.64 3.66 -14.00
C VAL A 44 3.71 4.07 -12.98
N LEU A 45 3.26 4.56 -11.83
CA LEU A 45 4.14 4.94 -10.73
C LEU A 45 3.79 4.12 -9.50
N PHE A 46 4.81 3.75 -8.74
CA PHE A 46 4.66 3.07 -7.47
C PHE A 46 5.18 3.93 -6.34
N SER A 47 4.53 3.88 -5.20
CA SER A 47 4.95 4.64 -4.03
C SER A 47 4.75 3.80 -2.77
N CYS A 48 5.73 3.83 -1.87
CA CYS A 48 5.61 3.21 -0.56
C CYS A 48 5.36 4.30 0.47
N LYS A 49 4.27 4.18 1.22
CA LYS A 49 3.89 5.15 2.24
C LYS A 49 3.42 4.46 3.51
N ARG A 50 3.59 5.14 4.64
CA ARG A 50 2.98 4.74 5.90
C ARG A 50 1.63 5.43 6.00
N LEU A 51 0.60 4.65 6.27
CA LEU A 51 -0.77 5.15 6.37
C LEU A 51 -1.36 4.79 7.71
N THR A 52 -2.14 5.70 8.28
CA THR A 52 -2.96 5.41 9.44
C THR A 52 -4.28 4.85 8.95
N VAL A 53 -4.64 3.66 9.43
CA VAL A 53 -5.85 2.97 9.00
C VAL A 53 -6.69 2.57 10.20
N LYS A 54 -7.99 2.49 10.00
CA LYS A 54 -8.90 1.92 10.97
C LYS A 54 -9.08 0.45 10.65
N THR A 55 -8.88 -0.41 11.65
CA THR A 55 -8.93 -1.86 11.47
C THR A 55 -9.92 -2.48 12.45
N GLU A 56 -10.41 -3.67 12.12
CA GLU A 56 -11.13 -4.53 13.05
C GLU A 56 -10.76 -5.98 12.80
N ILE A 57 -10.97 -6.82 13.81
CA ILE A 57 -10.74 -8.25 13.68
C ILE A 57 -12.08 -8.90 13.36
N TYR A 58 -12.14 -9.58 12.21
CA TYR A 58 -13.33 -10.27 11.75
C TYR A 58 -12.98 -11.73 11.46
N LYS A 59 -13.65 -12.67 12.16
CA LYS A 59 -13.41 -14.11 12.04
C LYS A 59 -11.92 -14.48 12.16
N GLY A 60 -11.23 -13.87 13.12
CA GLY A 60 -9.82 -14.11 13.35
C GLY A 60 -8.87 -13.44 12.34
N ARG A 61 -9.38 -12.65 11.42
CA ARG A 61 -8.57 -11.92 10.44
C ARG A 61 -8.69 -10.43 10.66
N LYS A 62 -7.57 -9.74 10.55
CA LYS A 62 -7.54 -8.29 10.60
C LYS A 62 -8.05 -7.73 9.28
N LYS A 63 -9.05 -6.87 9.35
CA LYS A 63 -9.61 -6.20 8.19
C LYS A 63 -9.40 -4.70 8.30
N ILE A 64 -8.91 -4.09 7.24
CA ILE A 64 -8.76 -2.64 7.18
C ILE A 64 -10.07 -2.06 6.69
N LEU A 65 -10.68 -1.22 7.54
CA LEU A 65 -11.97 -0.60 7.25
C LEU A 65 -11.82 0.70 6.49
N LYS A 66 -10.80 1.49 6.83
CA LYS A 66 -10.69 2.85 6.34
C LYS A 66 -9.26 3.37 6.45
N ILE A 67 -8.81 4.13 5.47
CA ILE A 67 -7.57 4.89 5.55
C ILE A 67 -7.90 6.24 6.16
N ILE A 68 -7.27 6.56 7.29
CA ILE A 68 -7.53 7.81 8.01
C ILE A 68 -6.60 8.91 7.52
N GLY A 69 -5.35 8.57 7.19
CA GLY A 69 -4.39 9.55 6.70
C GLY A 69 -3.00 8.98 6.57
N SER A 70 -2.05 9.83 6.14
CA SER A 70 -0.63 9.48 6.06
C SER A 70 -0.01 9.66 7.44
N GLY A 71 0.61 8.59 7.92
CA GLY A 71 1.25 8.59 9.23
C GLY A 71 2.74 8.79 9.18
#